data_4439a36b76042195758e2c45faad00a7
#
_entry.id   4439a36b76042195758e2c45faad00a7
#
_cell.length_a   1.000
_cell.length_b   1.000
_cell.length_c   1.000
_cell.angle_alpha   90.00
_cell.angle_beta   90.00
_cell.angle_gamma   90.00
#
_symmetry.space_group_name_H-M   'P 1'
#
loop_
_entity.id
_entity.type
_entity.pdbx_description
1 polymer ?
#
loop_
_entity_poly.entity_id
_entity_poly.type
_entity_poly.pdbx_seq_one_letter_code
_entity_poly.pdbx_strand_id
1 'polypeptide(L)'
;MPGIDRNPKEEYSKNHIPGAIFFDLDKNSDQDTDLPHMLPTKEKWEEIVSSMGISNTDRIVIYDNSDVLSSCRGWYNFIYFGHDKQLVSVLDGGLKKWLIENRKITSEKTILNNSTYRATENKNLVKSILEINENIEKKNFTVIDARSKERFNGSVPDPRKNVRSGSIPNSVCLPFKEIINSSDNTFKGVSEISKKFDEIIDLSDDKRVFSCGSGITACVLGLAYSLVNNTYSPTVYDGSWAEYGRI
;
A
#
# COMPACT_ATOMS: atom_id res chain seq x y z
N MET A 1 -1.72 -3.55 12.84
CA MET A 1 -2.06 -2.11 12.95
C MET A 1 -2.26 -1.73 14.40
N PRO A 2 -1.82 -0.55 14.86
CA PRO A 2 -2.00 -0.16 16.26
C PRO A 2 -3.49 -0.21 16.67
N GLY A 3 -3.80 -0.88 17.77
CA GLY A 3 -5.14 -0.95 18.35
C GLY A 3 -6.13 -1.93 17.70
N ILE A 4 -5.69 -2.78 16.79
CA ILE A 4 -6.53 -3.81 16.17
C ILE A 4 -6.06 -5.18 16.66
N ASP A 5 -6.91 -5.86 17.44
CA ASP A 5 -6.69 -7.23 17.91
C ASP A 5 -7.34 -8.21 16.91
N ARG A 6 -6.60 -8.53 15.84
CA ARG A 6 -7.00 -9.50 14.80
C ARG A 6 -5.84 -10.41 14.47
N ASN A 7 -6.14 -11.67 14.15
CA ASN A 7 -5.16 -12.62 13.66
C ASN A 7 -5.44 -12.94 12.15
N PRO A 8 -4.80 -12.26 11.22
CA PRO A 8 -5.06 -12.44 9.79
C PRO A 8 -4.82 -13.86 9.30
N LYS A 9 -3.86 -14.57 9.89
CA LYS A 9 -3.56 -15.97 9.54
C LYS A 9 -4.68 -16.92 9.96
N GLU A 10 -5.25 -16.72 11.13
CA GLU A 10 -6.41 -17.52 11.58
C GLU A 10 -7.65 -17.20 10.76
N GLU A 11 -7.89 -15.92 10.41
CA GLU A 11 -8.99 -15.52 9.55
C GLU A 11 -8.88 -16.18 8.17
N TYR A 12 -7.70 -16.13 7.55
CA TYR A 12 -7.42 -16.83 6.30
C TYR A 12 -7.64 -18.34 6.41
N SER A 13 -7.18 -18.96 7.50
CA SER A 13 -7.33 -20.41 7.69
C SER A 13 -8.79 -20.86 7.82
N LYS A 14 -9.66 -19.96 8.27
CA LYS A 14 -11.11 -20.23 8.37
C LYS A 14 -11.83 -19.99 7.05
N ASN A 15 -11.54 -18.86 6.41
CA ASN A 15 -12.26 -18.42 5.21
C ASN A 15 -11.35 -17.64 4.28
N HIS A 16 -11.15 -18.15 3.08
CA HIS A 16 -10.42 -17.46 2.02
C HIS A 16 -10.97 -17.80 0.62
N ILE A 17 -10.60 -17.04 -0.39
CA ILE A 17 -10.95 -17.30 -1.78
C ILE A 17 -10.25 -18.59 -2.22
N PRO A 18 -10.94 -19.55 -2.87
CA PRO A 18 -10.34 -20.80 -3.30
C PRO A 18 -9.07 -20.60 -4.14
N GLY A 19 -8.00 -21.33 -3.79
CA GLY A 19 -6.71 -21.24 -4.44
C GLY A 19 -5.84 -20.06 -3.98
N ALA A 20 -6.32 -19.21 -3.07
CA ALA A 20 -5.51 -18.11 -2.53
C ALA A 20 -4.34 -18.61 -1.67
N ILE A 21 -3.31 -17.78 -1.58
CA ILE A 21 -2.11 -17.98 -0.78
C ILE A 21 -2.04 -16.88 0.27
N PHE A 22 -1.73 -17.23 1.51
CA PHE A 22 -1.56 -16.23 2.56
C PHE A 22 -0.23 -15.49 2.44
N PHE A 23 -0.29 -14.17 2.41
CA PHE A 23 0.88 -13.29 2.48
C PHE A 23 0.84 -12.49 3.78
N ASP A 24 1.82 -12.72 4.66
CA ASP A 24 1.97 -12.01 5.92
C ASP A 24 2.78 -10.74 5.68
N LEU A 25 2.10 -9.61 5.54
CA LEU A 25 2.76 -8.34 5.23
C LEU A 25 3.77 -7.92 6.29
N ASP A 26 3.46 -8.12 7.57
CA ASP A 26 4.34 -7.72 8.67
C ASP A 26 5.63 -8.56 8.69
N LYS A 27 5.51 -9.88 8.53
CA LYS A 27 6.67 -10.78 8.50
C LYS A 27 7.50 -10.67 7.23
N ASN A 28 6.87 -10.30 6.12
CA ASN A 28 7.51 -10.18 4.82
C ASN A 28 8.00 -8.75 4.52
N SER A 29 7.89 -7.85 5.49
CA SER A 29 8.56 -6.55 5.50
C SER A 29 10.00 -6.69 6.03
N ASP A 30 10.79 -5.63 5.88
CA ASP A 30 12.14 -5.59 6.45
C ASP A 30 12.09 -5.77 7.98
N GLN A 31 12.83 -6.75 8.48
CA GLN A 31 12.90 -7.09 9.91
C GLN A 31 14.16 -6.51 10.58
N ASP A 32 15.06 -5.90 9.84
CA ASP A 32 16.30 -5.30 10.34
C ASP A 32 16.13 -3.83 10.72
N THR A 33 14.88 -3.34 10.73
CA THR A 33 14.49 -2.00 11.15
C THR A 33 13.33 -2.03 12.15
N ASP A 34 13.26 -1.01 13.01
CA ASP A 34 12.12 -0.78 13.90
C ASP A 34 11.00 0.05 13.24
N LEU A 35 11.17 0.45 11.97
CA LEU A 35 10.12 1.07 11.16
C LEU A 35 9.15 -0.01 10.64
N PRO A 36 7.84 0.19 10.81
CA PRO A 36 6.86 -0.80 10.37
C PRO A 36 6.73 -0.85 8.85
N HIS A 37 6.59 -2.03 8.30
CA HIS A 37 6.20 -2.31 6.90
C HIS A 37 7.20 -1.85 5.83
N MET A 38 8.46 -1.58 6.17
CA MET A 38 9.49 -1.21 5.19
C MET A 38 9.67 -2.31 4.13
N LEU A 39 10.00 -1.90 2.91
CA LEU A 39 10.32 -2.84 1.83
C LEU A 39 11.47 -3.76 2.25
N PRO A 40 11.34 -5.08 2.08
CA PRO A 40 12.45 -6.01 2.37
C PRO A 40 13.58 -5.81 1.35
N THR A 41 14.72 -6.44 1.60
CA THR A 41 15.79 -6.50 0.59
C THR A 41 15.34 -7.29 -0.64
N LYS A 42 15.98 -7.05 -1.78
CA LYS A 42 15.75 -7.76 -3.03
C LYS A 42 15.84 -9.28 -2.85
N GLU A 43 16.89 -9.73 -2.19
CA GLU A 43 17.16 -11.15 -1.93
C GLU A 43 16.05 -11.78 -1.08
N LYS A 44 15.61 -11.05 -0.05
CA LYS A 44 14.51 -11.51 0.81
C LYS A 44 13.20 -11.57 0.05
N TRP A 45 12.93 -10.60 -0.82
CA TRP A 45 11.74 -10.62 -1.66
C TRP A 45 11.74 -11.79 -2.64
N GLU A 46 12.89 -12.09 -3.29
CA GLU A 46 13.05 -13.26 -4.17
C GLU A 46 12.77 -14.57 -3.42
N GLU A 47 13.29 -14.72 -2.21
CA GLU A 47 13.04 -15.88 -1.34
C GLU A 47 11.54 -16.04 -1.02
N ILE A 48 10.90 -14.95 -0.55
CA ILE A 48 9.48 -14.92 -0.18
C ILE A 48 8.62 -15.35 -1.35
N VAL A 49 8.76 -14.67 -2.49
CA VAL A 49 7.89 -14.89 -3.66
C VAL A 49 8.14 -16.27 -4.29
N SER A 50 9.39 -16.73 -4.34
CA SER A 50 9.72 -18.07 -4.80
C SER A 50 9.10 -19.15 -3.92
N SER A 51 9.12 -18.99 -2.60
CA SER A 51 8.49 -19.92 -1.66
C SER A 51 6.97 -19.97 -1.76
N MET A 52 6.34 -18.91 -2.30
CA MET A 52 4.92 -18.86 -2.61
C MET A 52 4.57 -19.52 -3.93
N GLY A 53 5.54 -20.09 -4.64
CA GLY A 53 5.33 -20.74 -5.94
C GLY A 53 5.08 -19.77 -7.09
N ILE A 54 5.40 -18.49 -6.92
CA ILE A 54 5.18 -17.45 -7.93
C ILE A 54 6.44 -17.24 -8.76
N SER A 55 6.28 -17.19 -10.08
CA SER A 55 7.31 -16.85 -11.06
C SER A 55 7.08 -15.46 -11.66
N ASN A 56 8.06 -14.93 -12.40
CA ASN A 56 7.96 -13.61 -13.02
C ASN A 56 6.90 -13.49 -14.13
N THR A 57 6.39 -14.62 -14.63
CA THR A 57 5.39 -14.65 -15.71
C THR A 57 3.98 -14.91 -15.23
N ASP A 58 3.79 -15.09 -13.92
CA ASP A 58 2.48 -15.40 -13.36
C ASP A 58 1.60 -14.15 -13.27
N ARG A 59 0.31 -14.33 -13.52
CA ARG A 59 -0.69 -13.31 -13.23
C ARG A 59 -1.07 -13.37 -11.76
N ILE A 60 -0.92 -12.24 -11.09
CA ILE A 60 -1.14 -12.11 -9.65
C ILE A 60 -2.38 -11.24 -9.42
N VAL A 61 -3.33 -11.78 -8.66
CA VAL A 61 -4.48 -11.02 -8.14
C VAL A 61 -4.36 -10.97 -6.62
N ILE A 62 -4.26 -9.78 -6.07
CA ILE A 62 -4.06 -9.56 -4.63
C ILE A 62 -5.37 -9.09 -4.01
N TYR A 63 -5.75 -9.67 -2.88
CA TYR A 63 -6.87 -9.18 -2.09
C TYR A 63 -6.52 -9.14 -0.61
N ASP A 64 -7.31 -8.42 0.15
CA ASP A 64 -7.23 -8.39 1.61
C ASP A 64 -8.60 -8.53 2.28
N ASN A 65 -8.57 -8.68 3.60
CA ASN A 65 -9.72 -8.59 4.49
C ASN A 65 -9.48 -7.45 5.51
N SER A 66 -9.09 -6.29 5.02
CA SER A 66 -8.57 -5.18 5.83
C SER A 66 -9.25 -3.86 5.48
N ASP A 67 -9.63 -3.08 6.50
CA ASP A 67 -10.21 -1.75 6.30
C ASP A 67 -9.19 -0.67 5.85
N VAL A 68 -7.93 -1.06 5.67
CA VAL A 68 -6.86 -0.19 5.15
C VAL A 68 -6.39 -0.58 3.75
N LEU A 69 -7.08 -1.52 3.11
CA LEU A 69 -6.78 -2.00 1.77
C LEU A 69 -5.29 -2.35 1.60
N SER A 70 -4.79 -3.21 2.50
CA SER A 70 -3.38 -3.62 2.52
C SER A 70 -2.95 -4.39 1.26
N SER A 71 -3.90 -4.91 0.47
CA SER A 71 -3.66 -5.46 -0.86
C SER A 71 -2.96 -4.48 -1.80
N CYS A 72 -3.23 -3.17 -1.67
CA CYS A 72 -2.54 -2.13 -2.44
C CYS A 72 -1.05 -2.06 -2.11
N ARG A 73 -0.65 -2.35 -0.86
CA ARG A 73 0.76 -2.45 -0.48
C ARG A 73 1.40 -3.69 -1.10
N GLY A 74 0.70 -4.82 -1.09
CA GLY A 74 1.17 -6.03 -1.79
C GLY A 74 1.37 -5.78 -3.29
N TRP A 75 0.41 -5.12 -3.96
CA TRP A 75 0.53 -4.68 -5.34
C TRP A 75 1.77 -3.80 -5.56
N TYR A 76 1.97 -2.78 -4.73
CA TYR A 76 3.12 -1.88 -4.81
C TYR A 76 4.45 -2.62 -4.67
N ASN A 77 4.54 -3.60 -3.75
CA ASN A 77 5.75 -4.39 -3.57
C ASN A 77 6.12 -5.13 -4.88
N PHE A 78 5.16 -5.79 -5.54
CA PHE A 78 5.42 -6.45 -6.82
C PHE A 78 5.88 -5.46 -7.91
N ILE A 79 5.26 -4.27 -7.99
CA ILE A 79 5.65 -3.22 -8.95
C ILE A 79 7.06 -2.71 -8.64
N TYR A 80 7.37 -2.44 -7.37
CA TYR A 80 8.70 -1.98 -6.95
C TYR A 80 9.78 -3.00 -7.28
N PHE A 81 9.51 -4.28 -7.07
CA PHE A 81 10.46 -5.37 -7.36
C PHE A 81 10.42 -5.87 -8.81
N GLY A 82 9.80 -5.11 -9.70
CA GLY A 82 9.93 -5.28 -11.15
C GLY A 82 9.08 -6.39 -11.77
N HIS A 83 8.02 -6.83 -11.09
CA HIS A 83 7.01 -7.67 -11.74
C HIS A 83 6.28 -6.87 -12.82
N ASP A 84 5.92 -7.52 -13.94
CA ASP A 84 5.19 -6.83 -15.00
C ASP A 84 3.86 -6.26 -14.47
N LYS A 85 3.71 -4.94 -14.56
CA LYS A 85 2.53 -4.23 -14.07
C LYS A 85 1.22 -4.69 -14.70
N GLN A 86 1.26 -5.28 -15.89
CA GLN A 86 0.08 -5.84 -16.56
C GLN A 86 -0.34 -7.20 -15.98
N LEU A 87 0.54 -7.84 -15.24
CA LEU A 87 0.30 -9.12 -14.59
C LEU A 87 -0.08 -9.01 -13.12
N VAL A 88 -0.04 -7.80 -12.51
CA VAL A 88 -0.39 -7.59 -11.10
C VAL A 88 -1.64 -6.74 -10.98
N SER A 89 -2.62 -7.21 -10.24
CA SER A 89 -3.86 -6.48 -9.99
C SER A 89 -4.35 -6.65 -8.55
N VAL A 90 -5.19 -5.73 -8.09
CA VAL A 90 -5.90 -5.81 -6.82
C VAL A 90 -7.35 -6.17 -7.10
N LEU A 91 -7.89 -7.12 -6.33
CA LEU A 91 -9.31 -7.45 -6.36
C LEU A 91 -10.09 -6.32 -5.68
N ASP A 92 -10.82 -5.56 -6.46
CA ASP A 92 -11.55 -4.39 -6.00
C ASP A 92 -12.67 -4.76 -5.00
N GLY A 93 -12.61 -4.18 -3.79
CA GLY A 93 -13.45 -4.53 -2.66
C GLY A 93 -12.99 -5.76 -1.84
N GLY A 94 -11.93 -6.45 -2.27
CA GLY A 94 -11.30 -7.55 -1.54
C GLY A 94 -12.26 -8.65 -1.10
N LEU A 95 -12.00 -9.26 0.06
CA LEU A 95 -12.86 -10.32 0.60
C LEU A 95 -14.26 -9.79 1.00
N LYS A 96 -14.36 -8.53 1.41
CA LYS A 96 -15.64 -7.94 1.82
C LYS A 96 -16.68 -7.99 0.70
N LYS A 97 -16.32 -7.47 -0.48
CA LYS A 97 -17.22 -7.51 -1.65
C LYS A 97 -17.46 -8.93 -2.13
N TRP A 98 -16.42 -9.77 -2.14
CA TRP A 98 -16.55 -11.20 -2.50
C TRP A 98 -17.63 -11.91 -1.69
N LEU A 99 -17.70 -11.63 -0.38
CA LEU A 99 -18.71 -12.18 0.52
C LEU A 99 -20.11 -11.56 0.28
N ILE A 100 -20.19 -10.25 0.05
CA ILE A 100 -21.46 -9.56 -0.30
C ILE A 100 -22.07 -10.17 -1.57
N GLU A 101 -21.25 -10.55 -2.54
CA GLU A 101 -21.67 -11.21 -3.77
C GLU A 101 -21.95 -12.72 -3.60
N ASN A 102 -21.90 -13.25 -2.38
CA ASN A 102 -22.12 -14.67 -2.06
C ASN A 102 -21.21 -15.62 -2.87
N ARG A 103 -19.99 -15.20 -3.19
CA ARG A 103 -19.03 -16.02 -3.92
C ARG A 103 -18.43 -17.10 -3.01
N LYS A 104 -17.95 -18.18 -3.63
CA LYS A 104 -17.41 -19.34 -2.91
C LYS A 104 -16.16 -18.96 -2.09
N ILE A 105 -16.13 -19.44 -0.85
CA ILE A 105 -14.99 -19.42 0.06
C ILE A 105 -14.61 -20.83 0.46
N THR A 106 -13.41 -21.01 1.00
CA THR A 106 -12.91 -22.29 1.48
C THR A 106 -12.00 -22.09 2.70
N SER A 107 -11.76 -23.18 3.43
CA SER A 107 -10.69 -23.32 4.42
C SER A 107 -9.60 -24.31 3.97
N GLU A 108 -9.71 -24.84 2.76
CA GLU A 108 -8.78 -25.83 2.21
C GLU A 108 -7.44 -25.17 1.91
N LYS A 109 -6.36 -25.72 2.48
CA LYS A 109 -5.01 -25.19 2.27
C LYS A 109 -4.59 -25.32 0.81
N THR A 110 -4.17 -24.23 0.19
CA THR A 110 -3.55 -24.24 -1.13
C THR A 110 -2.18 -24.91 -1.07
N ILE A 111 -1.98 -25.93 -1.90
CA ILE A 111 -0.69 -26.61 -2.03
C ILE A 111 0.17 -25.84 -3.02
N LEU A 112 1.38 -25.49 -2.60
CA LEU A 112 2.33 -24.73 -3.40
C LEU A 112 3.53 -25.60 -3.77
N ASN A 113 4.00 -25.45 -5.00
CA ASN A 113 5.31 -25.90 -5.42
C ASN A 113 6.22 -24.67 -5.48
N ASN A 114 7.44 -24.79 -4.97
CA ASN A 114 8.41 -23.72 -5.08
C ASN A 114 8.66 -23.36 -6.54
N SER A 115 8.84 -22.08 -6.80
CA SER A 115 9.24 -21.57 -8.10
C SER A 115 10.56 -20.81 -8.02
N THR A 116 10.95 -20.15 -9.08
CA THR A 116 12.07 -19.21 -9.09
C THR A 116 11.55 -17.85 -9.50
N TYR A 117 11.70 -16.87 -8.60
CA TYR A 117 11.40 -15.46 -8.85
C TYR A 117 12.68 -14.63 -8.85
N ARG A 118 12.79 -13.68 -9.77
CA ARG A 118 13.90 -12.73 -9.83
C ARG A 118 13.37 -11.30 -9.73
N ALA A 119 13.87 -10.57 -8.78
CA ALA A 119 13.49 -9.19 -8.54
C ALA A 119 14.42 -8.19 -9.23
N THR A 120 13.87 -7.08 -9.66
CA THR A 120 14.61 -5.90 -10.14
C THR A 120 14.02 -4.68 -9.45
N GLU A 121 14.77 -4.10 -8.52
CA GLU A 121 14.31 -2.93 -7.77
C GLU A 121 14.16 -1.70 -8.67
N ASN A 122 13.00 -1.07 -8.63
CA ASN A 122 12.78 0.24 -9.24
C ASN A 122 12.89 1.34 -8.16
N LYS A 123 14.11 1.76 -7.88
CA LYS A 123 14.41 2.76 -6.83
C LYS A 123 13.76 4.13 -7.07
N ASN A 124 13.30 4.41 -8.27
CA ASN A 124 12.57 5.65 -8.57
C ASN A 124 11.15 5.66 -7.96
N LEU A 125 10.62 4.50 -7.58
CA LEU A 125 9.28 4.38 -6.97
C LEU A 125 9.28 4.62 -5.45
N VAL A 126 10.44 4.78 -4.82
CA VAL A 126 10.56 5.01 -3.39
C VAL A 126 11.31 6.31 -3.11
N LYS A 127 10.89 7.02 -2.06
CA LYS A 127 11.59 8.20 -1.53
C LYS A 127 12.10 7.92 -0.13
N SER A 128 13.32 8.37 0.12
CA SER A 128 13.99 8.34 1.42
C SER A 128 13.64 9.57 2.26
N ILE A 129 13.88 9.49 3.58
CA ILE A 129 13.78 10.65 4.49
C ILE A 129 14.66 11.84 4.05
N LEU A 130 15.82 11.56 3.47
CA LEU A 130 16.72 12.62 2.97
C LEU A 130 16.10 13.37 1.80
N GLU A 131 15.53 12.66 0.83
CA GLU A 131 14.83 13.27 -0.32
C GLU A 131 13.58 14.05 0.13
N ILE A 132 12.84 13.56 1.12
CA ILE A 132 11.70 14.27 1.71
C ILE A 132 12.15 15.56 2.38
N ASN A 133 13.22 15.53 3.18
CA ASN A 133 13.75 16.72 3.84
C ASN A 133 14.26 17.77 2.84
N GLU A 134 14.99 17.34 1.82
CA GLU A 134 15.44 18.23 0.74
C GLU A 134 14.26 18.86 -0.01
N ASN A 135 13.18 18.12 -0.20
CA ASN A 135 11.99 18.59 -0.91
C ASN A 135 11.23 19.70 -0.17
N ILE A 136 11.39 19.83 1.14
CA ILE A 136 10.79 20.94 1.91
C ILE A 136 11.23 22.31 1.36
N GLU A 137 12.50 22.43 0.99
CA GLU A 137 13.07 23.64 0.40
C GLU A 137 12.94 23.66 -1.12
N LYS A 138 13.31 22.54 -1.78
CA LYS A 138 13.41 22.46 -3.26
C LYS A 138 12.07 22.38 -3.96
N LYS A 139 11.02 21.86 -3.30
CA LYS A 139 9.64 21.69 -3.83
C LYS A 139 9.61 20.97 -5.18
N ASN A 140 10.43 19.95 -5.35
CA ASN A 140 10.55 19.19 -6.60
C ASN A 140 9.38 18.25 -6.87
N PHE A 141 8.60 17.91 -5.83
CA PHE A 141 7.42 17.06 -5.89
C PHE A 141 6.44 17.40 -4.76
N THR A 142 5.18 17.07 -4.97
CA THR A 142 4.14 17.21 -3.94
C THR A 142 4.01 15.93 -3.13
N VAL A 143 4.10 16.03 -1.80
CA VAL A 143 3.81 14.92 -0.89
C VAL A 143 2.33 14.90 -0.57
N ILE A 144 1.66 13.76 -0.79
CA ILE A 144 0.24 13.57 -0.52
C ILE A 144 0.08 12.54 0.60
N ASP A 145 -0.47 12.98 1.73
CA ASP A 145 -0.66 12.16 2.93
C ASP A 145 -2.05 11.51 2.95
N ALA A 146 -2.07 10.18 3.02
CA ALA A 146 -3.28 9.36 3.01
C ALA A 146 -3.95 9.19 4.38
N ARG A 147 -3.40 9.76 5.46
CA ARG A 147 -3.99 9.70 6.81
C ARG A 147 -5.27 10.51 6.90
N SER A 148 -6.01 10.35 8.01
CA SER A 148 -7.16 11.22 8.28
C SER A 148 -6.71 12.68 8.49
N LYS A 149 -7.62 13.63 8.23
CA LYS A 149 -7.36 15.06 8.38
C LYS A 149 -6.96 15.44 9.81
N GLU A 150 -7.56 14.77 10.81
CA GLU A 150 -7.26 14.98 12.21
C GLU A 150 -5.82 14.59 12.55
N ARG A 151 -5.34 13.46 12.03
CA ARG A 151 -3.94 13.04 12.22
C ARG A 151 -2.98 13.95 11.45
N PHE A 152 -3.33 14.33 10.24
CA PHE A 152 -2.54 15.24 9.41
C PHE A 152 -2.39 16.62 10.06
N ASN A 153 -3.47 17.20 10.58
CA ASN A 153 -3.47 18.50 11.24
C ASN A 153 -2.91 18.47 12.68
N GLY A 154 -2.65 17.27 13.20
CA GLY A 154 -2.13 17.12 14.56
C GLY A 154 -3.17 17.29 15.66
N SER A 155 -4.47 17.34 15.33
CA SER A 155 -5.55 17.50 16.33
C SER A 155 -5.83 16.23 17.14
N VAL A 156 -5.30 15.09 16.71
CA VAL A 156 -5.30 13.82 17.45
C VAL A 156 -3.87 13.28 17.56
N PRO A 157 -3.51 12.60 18.67
CA PRO A 157 -2.19 12.00 18.83
C PRO A 157 -1.96 10.89 17.80
N ASP A 158 -0.69 10.67 17.41
CA ASP A 158 -0.35 9.47 16.64
C ASP A 158 -0.51 8.23 17.54
N PRO A 159 -1.06 7.12 17.03
CA PRO A 159 -1.24 5.92 17.83
C PRO A 159 0.08 5.20 18.19
N ARG A 160 1.20 5.63 17.63
CA ARG A 160 2.54 5.08 17.92
C ARG A 160 3.20 5.88 19.04
N LYS A 161 3.90 5.16 19.92
CA LYS A 161 4.75 5.81 20.92
C LYS A 161 5.93 6.51 20.24
N ASN A 162 6.39 7.61 20.82
CA ASN A 162 7.54 8.39 20.32
C ASN A 162 7.39 8.92 18.89
N VAL A 163 6.15 9.15 18.46
CA VAL A 163 5.85 9.80 17.18
C VAL A 163 4.98 11.02 17.45
N ARG A 164 5.46 12.19 17.02
CA ARG A 164 4.73 13.46 17.16
C ARG A 164 3.47 13.50 16.30
N SER A 165 2.56 14.40 16.64
CA SER A 165 1.40 14.75 15.80
C SER A 165 1.79 15.74 14.70
N GLY A 166 0.97 15.85 13.64
CA GLY A 166 1.16 16.80 12.54
C GLY A 166 1.48 16.14 11.20
N SER A 167 2.13 16.89 10.32
CA SER A 167 2.39 16.46 8.92
C SER A 167 3.79 16.91 8.45
N ILE A 168 4.21 16.37 7.34
CA ILE A 168 5.42 16.80 6.62
C ILE A 168 5.16 18.23 6.10
N PRO A 169 6.09 19.18 6.28
CA PRO A 169 5.93 20.53 5.73
C PRO A 169 5.67 20.52 4.22
N ASN A 170 4.79 21.43 3.76
CA ASN A 170 4.38 21.55 2.35
C ASN A 170 3.67 20.31 1.76
N SER A 171 3.29 19.32 2.58
CA SER A 171 2.44 18.23 2.12
C SER A 171 0.96 18.64 2.09
N VAL A 172 0.19 17.91 1.30
CA VAL A 172 -1.27 18.03 1.23
C VAL A 172 -1.92 16.74 1.73
N CYS A 173 -3.19 16.81 2.15
CA CYS A 173 -3.90 15.67 2.71
C CYS A 173 -5.04 15.22 1.80
N LEU A 174 -5.03 13.94 1.44
CA LEU A 174 -6.17 13.24 0.87
C LEU A 174 -6.39 11.95 1.65
N PRO A 175 -7.30 11.91 2.63
CA PRO A 175 -7.60 10.67 3.32
C PRO A 175 -7.99 9.56 2.36
N PHE A 176 -7.31 8.41 2.41
CA PHE A 176 -7.58 7.32 1.47
C PHE A 176 -9.05 6.87 1.47
N LYS A 177 -9.74 7.03 2.60
CA LYS A 177 -11.19 6.72 2.72
C LYS A 177 -12.07 7.60 1.83
N GLU A 178 -11.61 8.78 1.41
CA GLU A 178 -12.39 9.67 0.53
C GLU A 178 -12.51 9.14 -0.91
N ILE A 179 -11.65 8.20 -1.30
CA ILE A 179 -11.65 7.56 -2.63
C ILE A 179 -12.20 6.13 -2.62
N ILE A 180 -12.72 5.66 -1.49
CA ILE A 180 -13.23 4.31 -1.27
C ILE A 180 -14.72 4.36 -0.92
N ASN A 181 -15.48 3.39 -1.44
CA ASN A 181 -16.86 3.12 -1.04
C ASN A 181 -16.87 2.35 0.27
N SER A 182 -17.41 2.92 1.34
CA SER A 182 -17.41 2.30 2.66
C SER A 182 -18.31 1.05 2.76
N SER A 183 -19.28 0.91 1.86
CA SER A 183 -20.21 -0.23 1.83
C SER A 183 -19.50 -1.55 1.53
N ASP A 184 -18.59 -1.56 0.56
CA ASP A 184 -17.98 -2.77 0.00
C ASP A 184 -16.46 -2.70 -0.19
N ASN A 185 -15.82 -1.61 0.24
CA ASN A 185 -14.38 -1.32 0.11
C ASN A 185 -13.89 -1.22 -1.35
N THR A 186 -14.76 -1.04 -2.32
CA THR A 186 -14.33 -0.78 -3.70
C THR A 186 -13.79 0.63 -3.86
N PHE A 187 -12.93 0.83 -4.84
CA PHE A 187 -12.58 2.18 -5.28
C PHE A 187 -13.83 2.88 -5.84
N LYS A 188 -13.89 4.18 -5.66
CA LYS A 188 -14.87 5.03 -6.36
C LYS A 188 -14.59 5.05 -7.85
N GLY A 189 -15.53 5.57 -8.63
CA GLY A 189 -15.34 5.73 -10.06
C GLY A 189 -14.14 6.65 -10.39
N VAL A 190 -13.42 6.35 -11.48
CA VAL A 190 -12.21 7.09 -11.89
C VAL A 190 -12.44 8.61 -11.95
N SER A 191 -13.62 9.05 -12.43
CA SER A 191 -13.97 10.47 -12.47
C SER A 191 -14.13 11.11 -11.09
N GLU A 192 -14.64 10.36 -10.08
CA GLU A 192 -14.72 10.84 -8.69
C GLU A 192 -13.33 10.93 -8.06
N ILE A 193 -12.49 9.91 -8.31
CA ILE A 193 -11.10 9.87 -7.83
C ILE A 193 -10.33 11.05 -8.43
N SER A 194 -10.45 11.30 -9.74
CA SER A 194 -9.81 12.43 -10.41
C SER A 194 -10.17 13.75 -9.73
N LYS A 195 -11.48 14.01 -9.52
CA LYS A 195 -11.94 15.23 -8.85
C LYS A 195 -11.33 15.40 -7.46
N LYS A 196 -11.15 14.30 -6.70
CA LYS A 196 -10.53 14.35 -5.37
C LYS A 196 -9.06 14.75 -5.43
N PHE A 197 -8.35 14.31 -6.45
CA PHE A 197 -6.98 14.78 -6.68
C PHE A 197 -6.96 16.25 -7.17
N ASP A 198 -7.84 16.63 -8.09
CA ASP A 198 -7.96 18.01 -8.60
C ASP A 198 -8.22 19.05 -7.49
N GLU A 199 -8.93 18.65 -6.41
CA GLU A 199 -9.22 19.52 -5.26
C GLU A 199 -7.96 19.88 -4.46
N ILE A 200 -6.87 19.10 -4.56
CA ILE A 200 -5.70 19.25 -3.68
C ILE A 200 -4.38 19.48 -4.42
N ILE A 201 -4.31 19.19 -5.70
CA ILE A 201 -3.10 19.30 -6.52
C ILE A 201 -3.42 19.81 -7.93
N ASP A 202 -2.44 20.44 -8.56
CA ASP A 202 -2.46 20.69 -9.99
C ASP A 202 -2.04 19.41 -10.74
N LEU A 203 -2.95 18.80 -11.50
CA LEU A 203 -2.67 17.59 -12.26
C LEU A 203 -1.68 17.77 -13.42
N SER A 204 -1.32 19.00 -13.76
CA SER A 204 -0.29 19.29 -14.78
C SER A 204 1.12 18.97 -14.33
N ASP A 205 1.39 18.89 -13.02
CA ASP A 205 2.67 18.46 -12.46
C ASP A 205 2.61 16.98 -12.11
N ASP A 206 3.37 16.12 -12.77
CA ASP A 206 3.36 14.65 -12.60
C ASP A 206 4.18 14.12 -11.43
N LYS A 207 4.83 15.00 -10.67
CA LYS A 207 5.72 14.59 -9.59
C LYS A 207 5.00 14.47 -8.25
N ARG A 208 4.44 13.29 -7.99
CA ARG A 208 3.70 12.97 -6.75
C ARG A 208 4.45 11.93 -5.94
N VAL A 209 4.44 12.09 -4.63
CA VAL A 209 4.96 11.11 -3.68
C VAL A 209 3.88 10.87 -2.62
N PHE A 210 3.45 9.64 -2.47
CA PHE A 210 2.45 9.29 -1.48
C PHE A 210 3.07 8.91 -0.15
N SER A 211 2.47 9.37 0.93
CA SER A 211 2.86 9.09 2.31
C SER A 211 1.63 8.72 3.14
N CYS A 212 1.85 8.09 4.28
CA CYS A 212 0.79 7.87 5.25
C CYS A 212 1.35 7.67 6.67
N GLY A 213 0.86 6.69 7.42
CA GLY A 213 1.42 6.33 8.72
C GLY A 213 2.65 5.43 8.64
N SER A 214 2.72 4.50 7.68
CA SER A 214 3.75 3.46 7.55
C SER A 214 3.76 2.79 6.15
N GLY A 215 3.53 3.53 5.09
CA GLY A 215 3.62 3.07 3.71
C GLY A 215 2.46 2.20 3.20
N ILE A 216 1.44 1.88 4.00
CA ILE A 216 0.32 1.01 3.57
C ILE A 216 -0.74 1.81 2.79
N THR A 217 -1.40 2.75 3.44
CA THR A 217 -2.49 3.52 2.79
C THR A 217 -1.98 4.54 1.76
N ALA A 218 -0.69 4.87 1.79
CA ALA A 218 0.00 5.57 0.70
C ALA A 218 -0.14 4.82 -0.63
N CYS A 219 -0.02 3.48 -0.60
CA CYS A 219 -0.17 2.64 -1.79
C CYS A 219 -1.61 2.61 -2.31
N VAL A 220 -2.62 2.85 -1.46
CA VAL A 220 -4.01 3.01 -1.90
C VAL A 220 -4.14 4.25 -2.80
N LEU A 221 -3.58 5.39 -2.37
CA LEU A 221 -3.56 6.60 -3.19
C LEU A 221 -2.69 6.42 -4.45
N GLY A 222 -1.56 5.73 -4.33
CA GLY A 222 -0.68 5.43 -5.48
C GLY A 222 -1.38 4.61 -6.56
N LEU A 223 -2.13 3.56 -6.16
CA LEU A 223 -2.94 2.77 -7.09
C LEU A 223 -4.08 3.61 -7.68
N ALA A 224 -4.82 4.36 -6.84
CA ALA A 224 -5.91 5.21 -7.30
C ALA A 224 -5.44 6.25 -8.33
N TYR A 225 -4.29 6.88 -8.08
CA TYR A 225 -3.73 7.85 -9.02
C TYR A 225 -3.29 7.19 -10.33
N SER A 226 -2.79 5.95 -10.28
CA SER A 226 -2.45 5.16 -11.47
C SER A 226 -3.69 4.82 -12.33
N LEU A 227 -4.89 4.78 -11.73
CA LEU A 227 -6.15 4.61 -12.48
C LEU A 227 -6.59 5.90 -13.19
N VAL A 228 -6.23 7.06 -12.64
CA VAL A 228 -6.52 8.39 -13.24
C VAL A 228 -5.49 8.74 -14.31
N ASN A 229 -4.22 8.45 -14.04
CA ASN A 229 -3.09 8.71 -14.95
C ASN A 229 -2.32 7.40 -15.21
N ASN A 230 -2.58 6.79 -16.37
CA ASN A 230 -2.01 5.48 -16.75
C ASN A 230 -0.50 5.53 -17.04
N THR A 231 0.09 6.71 -17.21
CA THR A 231 1.54 6.91 -17.38
C THR A 231 2.26 7.07 -16.04
N TYR A 232 1.53 7.32 -14.96
CA TYR A 232 2.10 7.53 -13.64
C TYR A 232 2.74 6.24 -13.09
N SER A 233 3.90 6.42 -12.48
CA SER A 233 4.60 5.38 -11.71
C SER A 233 4.43 5.65 -10.23
N PRO A 234 3.81 4.75 -9.44
CA PRO A 234 3.44 4.99 -8.04
C PRO A 234 4.70 5.18 -7.19
N THR A 235 4.92 6.40 -6.71
CA THR A 235 6.06 6.74 -5.87
C THR A 235 5.62 6.93 -4.43
N VAL A 236 6.26 6.23 -3.49
CA VAL A 236 5.89 6.22 -2.07
C VAL A 236 7.09 6.64 -1.21
N TYR A 237 6.83 7.44 -0.19
CA TYR A 237 7.75 7.61 0.93
C TYR A 237 7.52 6.45 1.91
N ASP A 238 8.40 5.45 1.86
CA ASP A 238 8.21 4.16 2.54
C ASP A 238 8.14 4.29 4.06
N GLY A 239 9.08 5.01 4.68
CA GLY A 239 9.10 5.25 6.13
C GLY A 239 7.91 6.08 6.62
N SER A 240 7.32 6.91 5.75
CA SER A 240 6.11 7.67 6.03
C SER A 240 6.19 8.46 7.35
N TRP A 241 5.05 8.70 8.01
CA TRP A 241 5.02 9.42 9.28
C TRP A 241 5.67 8.66 10.43
N ALA A 242 5.72 7.31 10.37
CA ALA A 242 6.41 6.50 11.37
C ALA A 242 7.91 6.82 11.45
N GLU A 243 8.52 7.25 10.34
CA GLU A 243 9.91 7.71 10.29
C GLU A 243 10.01 9.23 10.52
N TYR A 244 9.28 10.03 9.72
CA TYR A 244 9.37 11.49 9.75
C TYR A 244 8.92 12.10 11.09
N GLY A 245 7.94 11.49 11.72
CA GLY A 245 7.37 11.96 12.98
C GLY A 245 8.11 11.51 14.24
N ARG A 246 9.20 10.77 14.15
CA ARG A 246 9.97 10.33 15.35
C ARG A 246 10.49 11.50 16.16
N ILE A 247 10.48 11.31 17.50
CA ILE A 247 10.99 12.25 18.53
C ILE A 247 12.29 11.69 19.08
#